data_737b5b4959fd4a8e23d993f740b7aefb
#
_entry.id   737b5b4959fd4a8e23d993f740b7aefb
#
_cell.length_a   1.000
_cell.length_b   1.000
_cell.length_c   1.000
_cell.angle_alpha   90.00
_cell.angle_beta   90.00
_cell.angle_gamma   90.00
#
_symmetry.space_group_name_H-M   'P 1'
#
loop_
_entity.id
_entity.type
_entity.pdbx_description
1 polymer ?
#
loop_
_entity_poly.entity_id
_entity_poly.type
_entity_poly.pdbx_seq_one_letter_code
_entity_poly.pdbx_strand_id
1 'polypeptide(L)'
;MKYKKARTTNEEQWTALYCRLSCDDDQEGDSNSIKNQKILLKQYADEHGLRNIKFYVDDGYSGSNFDRPDFQRMIRDIDDGKVSTVIVKDMSRFGRDHVIVGFYTTYYFVQADVRFIAVYDQVDSELNPDDDITPFKNILNEMYAKDCSKKIKAVIKAKGNAGKHICTQPAYGYKKNPDNKEQWIVDEEAAEVVRE
;
A
#
# COMPACT_ATOMS: atom_id res chain seq x y z
N MET A 1 22.21 -8.65 2.58
CA MET A 1 21.56 -9.09 3.83
C MET A 1 21.81 -8.03 4.90
N LYS A 2 20.82 -7.14 5.18
CA LYS A 2 20.92 -6.19 6.31
C LYS A 2 20.34 -6.90 7.53
N TYR A 3 21.16 -7.17 8.53
CA TYR A 3 20.73 -7.65 9.83
C TYR A 3 19.70 -6.66 10.40
N LYS A 4 18.45 -7.10 10.60
CA LYS A 4 17.48 -6.35 11.39
C LYS A 4 18.03 -6.21 12.81
N LYS A 5 18.31 -4.96 13.23
CA LYS A 5 18.61 -4.63 14.62
C LYS A 5 17.42 -5.11 15.45
N ALA A 6 17.71 -5.86 16.53
CA ALA A 6 16.67 -6.23 17.49
C ALA A 6 15.95 -4.96 17.97
N ARG A 7 14.61 -4.96 17.89
CA ARG A 7 13.79 -3.86 18.39
C ARG A 7 14.08 -3.65 19.87
N THR A 8 14.63 -2.52 20.24
CA THR A 8 14.55 -2.02 21.60
C THR A 8 13.14 -1.44 21.76
N THR A 9 12.19 -2.26 22.22
CA THR A 9 10.92 -1.76 22.72
C THR A 9 11.23 -0.86 23.90
N ASN A 10 11.07 0.45 23.72
CA ASN A 10 11.14 1.39 24.82
C ASN A 10 9.97 1.03 25.76
N GLU A 11 10.21 0.83 27.05
CA GLU A 11 9.16 0.45 28.01
C GLU A 11 8.00 1.46 28.08
N GLU A 12 8.16 2.63 27.46
CA GLU A 12 7.16 3.71 27.38
C GLU A 12 6.25 3.63 26.15
N GLN A 13 6.56 2.79 25.13
CA GLN A 13 5.76 2.72 23.90
C GLN A 13 4.46 1.93 24.11
N TRP A 14 3.42 2.33 23.35
CA TRP A 14 2.10 1.72 23.45
C TRP A 14 1.88 0.59 22.44
N THR A 15 1.04 -0.36 22.86
CA THR A 15 0.39 -1.33 21.97
C THR A 15 -0.97 -0.76 21.58
N ALA A 16 -1.13 -0.35 20.34
CA ALA A 16 -2.39 0.18 19.80
C ALA A 16 -3.34 -0.96 19.42
N LEU A 17 -4.50 -1.03 20.07
CA LEU A 17 -5.58 -1.95 19.75
C LEU A 17 -6.63 -1.21 18.93
N TYR A 18 -6.65 -1.45 17.61
CA TYR A 18 -7.56 -0.76 16.71
C TYR A 18 -8.82 -1.57 16.44
N CYS A 19 -9.98 -0.98 16.73
CA CYS A 19 -11.31 -1.57 16.53
C CYS A 19 -12.11 -0.71 15.55
N ARG A 20 -12.79 -1.34 14.59
CA ARG A 20 -13.69 -0.66 13.66
C ARG A 20 -14.98 -1.45 13.44
N LEU A 21 -16.09 -0.74 13.41
CA LEU A 21 -17.39 -1.25 12.97
C LEU A 21 -18.00 -0.27 11.98
N SER A 22 -18.56 -0.75 10.88
CA SER A 22 -19.34 0.06 9.95
C SER A 22 -20.82 -0.15 10.20
N CYS A 23 -21.67 0.81 9.79
CA CYS A 23 -23.12 0.68 9.87
C CYS A 23 -23.65 -0.55 9.10
N ASP A 24 -22.92 -1.00 8.06
CA ASP A 24 -23.30 -2.18 7.28
C ASP A 24 -22.94 -3.50 8.01
N ASP A 25 -21.99 -3.48 8.95
CA ASP A 25 -21.50 -4.66 9.67
C ASP A 25 -22.40 -5.01 10.88
N ASP A 26 -23.34 -4.15 11.28
CA ASP A 26 -24.28 -4.38 12.39
C ASP A 26 -25.22 -5.59 12.13
N GLN A 27 -25.35 -6.03 10.89
CA GLN A 27 -26.19 -7.16 10.49
C GLN A 27 -25.52 -8.54 10.66
N GLU A 28 -24.21 -8.60 10.91
CA GLU A 28 -23.44 -9.86 10.95
C GLU A 28 -23.29 -10.50 12.34
N GLY A 29 -24.00 -10.01 13.36
CA GLY A 29 -24.11 -10.62 14.68
C GLY A 29 -23.08 -10.14 15.73
N ASP A 30 -23.29 -10.53 16.98
CA ASP A 30 -22.57 -10.10 18.20
C ASP A 30 -21.04 -10.24 18.15
N SER A 31 -20.52 -11.19 17.35
CA SER A 31 -19.07 -11.45 17.29
C SER A 31 -18.25 -10.30 16.71
N ASN A 32 -18.89 -9.39 15.97
CA ASN A 32 -18.24 -8.27 15.32
C ASN A 32 -18.35 -6.95 16.08
N SER A 33 -19.12 -6.89 17.15
CA SER A 33 -19.29 -5.68 17.95
C SER A 33 -17.94 -5.12 18.44
N ILE A 34 -17.86 -3.80 18.61
CA ILE A 34 -16.68 -3.12 19.18
C ILE A 34 -16.30 -3.71 20.53
N LYS A 35 -17.30 -4.08 21.35
CA LYS A 35 -17.08 -4.70 22.67
C LYS A 35 -16.32 -6.02 22.56
N ASN A 36 -16.74 -6.89 21.64
CA ASN A 36 -16.11 -8.19 21.43
C ASN A 36 -14.72 -8.06 20.80
N GLN A 37 -14.53 -7.09 19.88
CA GLN A 37 -13.19 -6.79 19.35
C GLN A 37 -12.24 -6.36 20.48
N LYS A 38 -12.67 -5.47 21.37
CA LYS A 38 -11.85 -5.03 22.51
C LYS A 38 -11.44 -6.18 23.43
N ILE A 39 -12.36 -7.08 23.73
CA ILE A 39 -12.09 -8.27 24.58
C ILE A 39 -11.05 -9.15 23.90
N LEU A 40 -11.28 -9.50 22.63
CA LEU A 40 -10.37 -10.33 21.84
C LEU A 40 -8.95 -9.75 21.76
N LEU A 41 -8.84 -8.49 21.37
CA LEU A 41 -7.55 -7.85 21.18
C LEU A 41 -6.79 -7.68 22.49
N LYS A 42 -7.51 -7.39 23.59
CA LYS A 42 -6.91 -7.34 24.92
C LYS A 42 -6.40 -8.70 25.37
N GLN A 43 -7.21 -9.75 25.22
CA GLN A 43 -6.80 -11.11 25.55
C GLN A 43 -5.54 -11.51 24.75
N TYR A 44 -5.54 -11.28 23.46
CA TYR A 44 -4.37 -11.56 22.61
C TYR A 44 -3.12 -10.79 23.08
N ALA A 45 -3.25 -9.52 23.42
CA ALA A 45 -2.13 -8.73 23.91
C ALA A 45 -1.60 -9.25 25.25
N ASP A 46 -2.50 -9.63 26.17
CA ASP A 46 -2.13 -10.18 27.48
C ASP A 46 -1.40 -11.53 27.33
N GLU A 47 -1.90 -12.44 26.46
CA GLU A 47 -1.31 -13.75 26.18
C GLU A 47 0.08 -13.64 25.54
N HIS A 48 0.35 -12.58 24.74
CA HIS A 48 1.63 -12.35 24.07
C HIS A 48 2.55 -11.38 24.81
N GLY A 49 2.19 -11.00 26.05
CA GLY A 49 3.02 -10.12 26.89
C GLY A 49 3.15 -8.69 26.36
N LEU A 50 2.23 -8.25 25.50
CA LEU A 50 2.21 -6.90 24.95
C LEU A 50 1.60 -5.94 26.00
N ARG A 51 2.37 -4.92 26.38
CA ARG A 51 2.04 -4.01 27.48
C ARG A 51 1.62 -2.63 26.98
N ASN A 52 1.23 -1.76 27.91
CA ASN A 52 0.85 -0.36 27.63
C ASN A 52 -0.23 -0.24 26.54
N ILE A 53 -1.34 -0.95 26.75
CA ILE A 53 -2.45 -1.05 25.81
C ILE A 53 -3.20 0.27 25.70
N LYS A 54 -3.43 0.74 24.45
CA LYS A 54 -4.27 1.89 24.13
C LYS A 54 -5.29 1.53 23.04
N PHE A 55 -6.56 1.78 23.31
CA PHE A 55 -7.62 1.56 22.32
C PHE A 55 -7.82 2.75 21.38
N TYR A 56 -8.02 2.44 20.11
CA TYR A 56 -8.46 3.34 19.05
C TYR A 56 -9.72 2.74 18.42
N VAL A 57 -10.80 3.51 18.37
CA VAL A 57 -12.12 2.96 18.04
C VAL A 57 -12.85 3.87 17.07
N ASP A 58 -13.10 3.37 15.87
CA ASP A 58 -13.91 4.03 14.85
C ASP A 58 -15.22 3.23 14.66
N ASP A 59 -16.27 3.65 15.38
CA ASP A 59 -17.60 3.08 15.33
C ASP A 59 -18.46 3.84 14.31
N GLY A 60 -19.14 3.12 13.40
CA GLY A 60 -19.95 3.69 12.33
C GLY A 60 -19.14 4.14 11.09
N TYR A 61 -17.84 3.84 11.00
CA TYR A 61 -16.98 4.26 9.89
C TYR A 61 -16.73 3.13 8.88
N SER A 62 -16.86 3.44 7.57
CA SER A 62 -16.58 2.50 6.50
C SER A 62 -15.11 2.07 6.45
N GLY A 63 -14.87 0.82 6.05
CA GLY A 63 -13.50 0.31 5.82
C GLY A 63 -12.83 0.79 4.54
N SER A 64 -13.59 1.41 3.61
CA SER A 64 -13.06 1.92 2.33
C SER A 64 -12.40 3.29 2.44
N ASN A 65 -12.67 4.02 3.53
CA ASN A 65 -12.10 5.34 3.79
C ASN A 65 -11.18 5.28 5.01
N PHE A 66 -10.05 5.97 4.97
CA PHE A 66 -9.08 6.10 6.07
C PHE A 66 -9.15 7.46 6.77
N ASP A 67 -10.08 8.33 6.39
CA ASP A 67 -10.41 9.58 7.10
C ASP A 67 -11.34 9.28 8.28
N ARG A 68 -10.78 8.58 9.27
CA ARG A 68 -11.44 8.11 10.50
C ARG A 68 -10.74 8.73 11.70
N PRO A 69 -11.46 9.33 12.66
CA PRO A 69 -10.87 10.11 13.75
C PRO A 69 -9.82 9.36 14.57
N ASP A 70 -10.14 8.14 15.01
CA ASP A 70 -9.24 7.36 15.84
C ASP A 70 -8.13 6.69 15.05
N PHE A 71 -8.36 6.33 13.79
CA PHE A 71 -7.29 5.93 12.88
C PHE A 71 -6.27 7.05 12.71
N GLN A 72 -6.72 8.26 12.41
CA GLN A 72 -5.83 9.42 12.26
C GLN A 72 -5.11 9.78 13.57
N ARG A 73 -5.77 9.58 14.73
CA ARG A 73 -5.12 9.73 16.04
C ARG A 73 -4.04 8.69 16.25
N MET A 74 -4.29 7.44 15.87
CA MET A 74 -3.29 6.35 15.92
C MET A 74 -2.08 6.67 15.05
N ILE A 75 -2.30 7.13 13.81
CA ILE A 75 -1.21 7.53 12.91
C ILE A 75 -0.37 8.65 13.51
N ARG A 76 -0.97 9.70 14.09
CA ARG A 76 -0.22 10.75 14.78
C ARG A 76 0.60 10.21 15.96
N ASP A 77 0.03 9.31 16.75
CA ASP A 77 0.76 8.69 17.87
C ASP A 77 1.91 7.80 17.38
N ILE A 78 1.80 7.21 16.18
CA ILE A 78 2.89 6.49 15.51
C ILE A 78 3.99 7.46 15.04
N ASP A 79 3.60 8.57 14.37
CA ASP A 79 4.54 9.59 13.91
C ASP A 79 5.33 10.23 15.08
N ASP A 80 4.67 10.36 16.23
CA ASP A 80 5.30 10.81 17.49
C ASP A 80 6.21 9.73 18.14
N GLY A 81 6.30 8.54 17.56
CA GLY A 81 7.12 7.43 18.10
C GLY A 81 6.55 6.78 19.37
N LYS A 82 5.27 7.03 19.72
CA LYS A 82 4.62 6.53 20.93
C LYS A 82 4.10 5.09 20.79
N VAL A 83 3.89 4.60 19.57
CA VAL A 83 3.30 3.28 19.28
C VAL A 83 4.38 2.37 18.68
N SER A 84 4.56 1.19 19.26
CA SER A 84 5.46 0.16 18.74
C SER A 84 4.73 -0.99 18.04
N THR A 85 3.46 -1.21 18.37
CA THR A 85 2.69 -2.33 17.84
C THR A 85 1.25 -1.91 17.57
N VAL A 86 0.71 -2.31 16.43
CA VAL A 86 -0.70 -2.15 16.06
C VAL A 86 -1.32 -3.53 15.93
N ILE A 87 -2.43 -3.76 16.63
CA ILE A 87 -3.18 -5.03 16.60
C ILE A 87 -4.60 -4.75 16.13
N VAL A 88 -5.06 -5.55 15.17
CA VAL A 88 -6.44 -5.56 14.66
C VAL A 88 -7.03 -6.97 14.75
N LYS A 89 -8.36 -7.09 14.77
CA LYS A 89 -9.02 -8.40 14.72
C LYS A 89 -8.69 -9.14 13.43
N ASP A 90 -8.90 -8.47 12.31
CA ASP A 90 -8.64 -8.96 10.95
C ASP A 90 -8.33 -7.79 10.02
N MET A 91 -7.81 -8.07 8.82
CA MET A 91 -7.45 -7.05 7.83
C MET A 91 -8.63 -6.18 7.41
N SER A 92 -9.86 -6.73 7.41
CA SER A 92 -11.06 -5.98 7.02
C SER A 92 -11.42 -4.90 8.04
N ARG A 93 -11.07 -5.09 9.32
CA ARG A 93 -11.22 -4.08 10.38
C ARG A 93 -10.21 -2.95 10.22
N PHE A 94 -9.01 -3.27 9.75
CA PHE A 94 -8.02 -2.25 9.40
C PHE A 94 -8.47 -1.44 8.19
N GLY A 95 -8.84 -2.09 7.08
CA GLY A 95 -9.37 -1.44 5.88
C GLY A 95 -9.80 -2.42 4.80
N ARG A 96 -10.69 -1.94 3.89
CA ARG A 96 -11.18 -2.69 2.73
C ARG A 96 -10.49 -2.25 1.42
N ASP A 97 -9.81 -1.10 1.42
CA ASP A 97 -9.02 -0.66 0.28
C ASP A 97 -7.64 -1.31 0.31
N HIS A 98 -7.44 -2.31 -0.54
CA HIS A 98 -6.21 -3.09 -0.59
C HIS A 98 -4.97 -2.26 -0.89
N VAL A 99 -5.09 -1.16 -1.64
CA VAL A 99 -3.95 -0.28 -1.96
C VAL A 99 -3.49 0.46 -0.72
N ILE A 100 -4.44 1.06 -0.01
CA ILE A 100 -4.14 1.85 1.19
C ILE A 100 -3.71 0.92 2.33
N VAL A 101 -4.38 -0.21 2.53
CA VAL A 101 -3.98 -1.26 3.48
C VAL A 101 -2.54 -1.70 3.21
N GLY A 102 -2.23 -2.04 1.97
CA GLY A 102 -0.89 -2.43 1.55
C GLY A 102 0.14 -1.32 1.80
N PHE A 103 -0.17 -0.06 1.50
CA PHE A 103 0.71 1.06 1.80
C PHE A 103 1.07 1.12 3.29
N TYR A 104 0.06 1.05 4.18
CA TYR A 104 0.32 1.09 5.62
C TYR A 104 1.11 -0.12 6.11
N THR A 105 0.73 -1.33 5.71
CA THR A 105 1.31 -2.56 6.25
C THR A 105 2.69 -2.89 5.66
N THR A 106 2.95 -2.59 4.37
CA THR A 106 4.20 -2.94 3.71
C THR A 106 5.23 -1.81 3.68
N TYR A 107 4.80 -0.57 3.80
CA TYR A 107 5.68 0.58 3.72
C TYR A 107 5.68 1.41 5.00
N TYR A 108 4.54 2.00 5.36
CA TYR A 108 4.47 2.99 6.43
C TYR A 108 4.88 2.41 7.80
N PHE A 109 4.27 1.30 8.24
CA PHE A 109 4.60 0.68 9.52
C PHE A 109 6.04 0.14 9.55
N VAL A 110 6.53 -0.36 8.42
CA VAL A 110 7.93 -0.80 8.29
C VAL A 110 8.90 0.37 8.45
N GLN A 111 8.60 1.55 7.85
CA GLN A 111 9.41 2.76 8.00
C GLN A 111 9.36 3.32 9.41
N ALA A 112 8.20 3.28 10.05
CA ALA A 112 8.00 3.73 11.43
C ALA A 112 8.50 2.71 12.49
N ASP A 113 9.03 1.56 12.06
CA ASP A 113 9.42 0.44 12.94
C ASP A 113 8.28 -0.04 13.85
N VAL A 114 7.05 -0.09 13.33
CA VAL A 114 5.84 -0.53 14.02
C VAL A 114 5.50 -1.97 13.59
N ARG A 115 5.32 -2.86 14.58
CA ARG A 115 4.81 -4.22 14.35
C ARG A 115 3.32 -4.17 14.04
N PHE A 116 2.88 -4.88 13.01
CA PHE A 116 1.47 -5.01 12.66
C PHE A 116 1.00 -6.45 12.83
N ILE A 117 -0.14 -6.64 13.52
CA ILE A 117 -0.72 -7.95 13.79
C ILE A 117 -2.21 -7.93 13.42
N ALA A 118 -2.66 -8.89 12.59
CA ALA A 118 -4.07 -9.19 12.34
C ALA A 118 -4.37 -10.60 12.87
N VAL A 119 -5.10 -10.66 14.00
CA VAL A 119 -5.21 -11.88 14.83
C VAL A 119 -5.85 -13.03 14.06
N TYR A 120 -7.01 -12.80 13.43
CA TYR A 120 -7.75 -13.87 12.74
C TYR A 120 -7.12 -14.28 11.41
N ASP A 121 -6.43 -13.34 10.74
CA ASP A 121 -5.73 -13.62 9.49
C ASP A 121 -4.34 -14.23 9.76
N GLN A 122 -3.92 -14.36 11.03
CA GLN A 122 -2.61 -14.86 11.45
C GLN A 122 -1.44 -14.06 10.84
N VAL A 123 -1.68 -12.79 10.50
CA VAL A 123 -0.66 -11.89 9.98
C VAL A 123 0.12 -11.28 11.13
N ASP A 124 1.45 -11.39 11.08
CA ASP A 124 2.36 -10.77 12.01
C ASP A 124 3.64 -10.32 11.28
N SER A 125 3.80 -9.02 11.15
CA SER A 125 4.92 -8.44 10.40
C SER A 125 6.30 -8.72 10.98
N GLU A 126 6.40 -9.20 12.21
CA GLU A 126 7.67 -9.54 12.87
C GLU A 126 8.01 -11.03 12.71
N LEU A 127 7.03 -11.92 12.86
CA LEU A 127 7.23 -13.37 12.77
C LEU A 127 7.35 -13.85 11.32
N ASN A 128 6.54 -13.28 10.42
CA ASN A 128 6.47 -13.69 9.02
C ASN A 128 6.59 -12.48 8.08
N PRO A 129 7.78 -11.83 8.01
CA PRO A 129 7.94 -10.56 7.28
C PRO A 129 7.74 -10.69 5.77
N ASP A 130 7.83 -11.88 5.19
CA ASP A 130 7.78 -12.10 3.75
C ASP A 130 6.57 -12.90 3.26
N ASP A 131 6.00 -13.79 4.06
CA ASP A 131 4.93 -14.71 3.61
C ASP A 131 3.52 -14.10 3.71
N ASP A 132 3.18 -13.46 4.82
CA ASP A 132 1.81 -13.02 5.09
C ASP A 132 1.41 -11.76 4.30
N ILE A 133 2.38 -10.94 3.91
CA ILE A 133 2.14 -9.69 3.17
C ILE A 133 2.42 -9.86 1.67
N THR A 134 3.00 -10.98 1.24
CA THR A 134 3.32 -11.26 -0.17
C THR A 134 2.12 -11.13 -1.11
N PRO A 135 0.90 -11.63 -0.80
CA PRO A 135 -0.26 -11.43 -1.64
C PRO A 135 -0.60 -9.95 -1.86
N PHE A 136 -0.46 -9.12 -0.81
CA PHE A 136 -0.70 -7.67 -0.91
C PHE A 136 0.39 -6.96 -1.72
N LYS A 137 1.67 -7.34 -1.54
CA LYS A 137 2.77 -6.84 -2.36
C LYS A 137 2.53 -7.14 -3.85
N ASN A 138 2.06 -8.34 -4.17
CA ASN A 138 1.75 -8.73 -5.54
C ASN A 138 0.60 -7.91 -6.13
N ILE A 139 -0.48 -7.69 -5.38
CA ILE A 139 -1.60 -6.84 -5.81
C ILE A 139 -1.13 -5.40 -6.04
N LEU A 140 -0.34 -4.83 -5.14
CA LEU A 140 0.23 -3.48 -5.29
C LEU A 140 1.11 -3.36 -6.52
N ASN A 141 1.99 -4.34 -6.76
CA ASN A 141 2.87 -4.37 -7.92
C ASN A 141 2.05 -4.46 -9.22
N GLU A 142 1.00 -5.28 -9.25
CA GLU A 142 0.09 -5.38 -10.39
C GLU A 142 -0.65 -4.07 -10.66
N MET A 143 -1.16 -3.42 -9.60
CA MET A 143 -1.85 -2.14 -9.73
C MET A 143 -0.91 -1.04 -10.20
N TYR A 144 0.31 -0.98 -9.67
CA TYR A 144 1.35 -0.05 -10.11
C TYR A 144 1.69 -0.26 -11.60
N ALA A 145 1.87 -1.51 -12.02
CA ALA A 145 2.12 -1.84 -13.42
C ALA A 145 0.94 -1.40 -14.34
N LYS A 146 -0.30 -1.63 -13.90
CA LYS A 146 -1.51 -1.17 -14.62
C LYS A 146 -1.59 0.36 -14.72
N ASP A 147 -1.28 1.07 -13.65
CA ASP A 147 -1.28 2.54 -13.62
C ASP A 147 -0.19 3.12 -14.53
N CYS A 148 1.03 2.60 -14.45
CA CYS A 148 2.13 2.95 -15.35
C CYS A 148 1.75 2.71 -16.82
N SER A 149 1.14 1.55 -17.13
CA SER A 149 0.67 1.24 -18.48
C SER A 149 -0.38 2.25 -18.98
N LYS A 150 -1.34 2.63 -18.13
CA LYS A 150 -2.35 3.65 -18.47
C LYS A 150 -1.70 5.00 -18.76
N LYS A 151 -0.76 5.44 -17.93
CA LYS A 151 -0.02 6.69 -18.10
C LYS A 151 0.80 6.70 -19.39
N ILE A 152 1.53 5.62 -19.66
CA ILE A 152 2.31 5.47 -20.91
C ILE A 152 1.39 5.52 -22.13
N LYS A 153 0.28 4.76 -22.13
CA LYS A 153 -0.71 4.76 -23.22
C LYS A 153 -1.31 6.16 -23.46
N ALA A 154 -1.61 6.89 -22.38
CA ALA A 154 -2.13 8.26 -22.48
C ALA A 154 -1.10 9.20 -23.13
N VAL A 155 0.17 9.13 -22.75
CA VAL A 155 1.25 9.93 -23.34
C VAL A 155 1.47 9.56 -24.82
N ILE A 156 1.48 8.27 -25.15
CA ILE A 156 1.60 7.79 -26.53
C ILE A 156 0.44 8.32 -27.39
N LYS A 157 -0.79 8.21 -26.88
CA LYS A 157 -1.99 8.71 -27.57
C LYS A 157 -1.94 10.22 -27.77
N ALA A 158 -1.53 10.99 -26.75
CA ALA A 158 -1.39 12.44 -26.85
C ALA A 158 -0.32 12.84 -27.87
N LYS A 159 0.85 12.17 -27.89
CA LYS A 159 1.88 12.39 -28.90
C LYS A 159 1.41 12.05 -30.31
N GLY A 160 0.75 10.90 -30.48
CA GLY A 160 0.21 10.49 -31.79
C GLY A 160 -0.83 11.47 -32.32
N ASN A 161 -1.77 11.92 -31.46
CA ASN A 161 -2.77 12.92 -31.84
C ASN A 161 -2.15 14.30 -32.18
N ALA A 162 -1.00 14.62 -31.60
CA ALA A 162 -0.24 15.84 -31.91
C ALA A 162 0.69 15.69 -33.14
N GLY A 163 0.62 14.55 -33.86
CA GLY A 163 1.48 14.27 -35.00
C GLY A 163 2.95 14.07 -34.64
N LYS A 164 3.28 13.84 -33.38
CA LYS A 164 4.64 13.61 -32.92
C LYS A 164 5.02 12.13 -32.99
N HIS A 165 6.30 11.87 -33.25
CA HIS A 165 6.80 10.51 -33.26
C HIS A 165 6.67 9.83 -31.90
N ILE A 166 6.23 8.58 -31.92
CA ILE A 166 6.08 7.74 -30.72
C ILE A 166 7.40 7.02 -30.41
N CYS A 167 8.16 6.66 -31.48
CA CYS A 167 9.43 5.96 -31.37
C CYS A 167 10.59 6.95 -31.25
N THR A 168 11.64 6.57 -30.53
CA THR A 168 12.86 7.38 -30.36
C THR A 168 13.81 7.27 -31.55
N GLN A 169 13.68 6.18 -32.33
CA GLN A 169 14.49 5.95 -33.53
C GLN A 169 13.62 5.96 -34.78
N PRO A 170 14.09 6.53 -35.90
CA PRO A 170 13.40 6.45 -37.17
C PRO A 170 13.28 5.03 -37.66
N ALA A 171 12.21 4.75 -38.39
CA ALA A 171 12.10 3.50 -39.16
C ALA A 171 13.15 3.48 -40.28
N TYR A 172 13.50 2.28 -40.75
CA TYR A 172 14.42 2.14 -41.89
C TYR A 172 13.88 2.90 -43.11
N GLY A 173 14.73 3.62 -43.83
CA GLY A 173 14.35 4.55 -44.88
C GLY A 173 14.18 6.00 -44.42
N TYR A 174 14.30 6.26 -43.11
CA TYR A 174 14.25 7.61 -42.54
C TYR A 174 15.43 7.85 -41.61
N LYS A 175 15.85 9.12 -41.49
CA LYS A 175 16.86 9.62 -40.56
C LYS A 175 16.39 10.85 -39.81
N LYS A 176 16.98 11.10 -38.64
CA LYS A 176 16.68 12.31 -37.86
C LYS A 176 17.18 13.53 -38.60
N ASN A 177 16.36 14.59 -38.66
CA ASN A 177 16.81 15.88 -39.19
C ASN A 177 17.91 16.46 -38.27
N PRO A 178 19.10 16.83 -38.82
CA PRO A 178 20.18 17.43 -38.03
C PRO A 178 19.77 18.71 -37.30
N ASP A 179 18.92 19.53 -37.92
CA ASP A 179 18.48 20.81 -37.41
C ASP A 179 17.31 20.70 -36.42
N ASN A 180 16.49 19.66 -36.56
CA ASN A 180 15.35 19.43 -35.69
C ASN A 180 15.15 17.92 -35.43
N LYS A 181 15.65 17.46 -34.31
CA LYS A 181 15.59 16.03 -33.93
C LYS A 181 14.17 15.48 -33.74
N GLU A 182 13.16 16.36 -33.65
CA GLU A 182 11.74 15.95 -33.59
C GLU A 182 11.14 15.66 -34.99
N GLN A 183 11.87 15.92 -36.07
CA GLN A 183 11.48 15.65 -37.46
C GLN A 183 12.33 14.53 -38.04
N TRP A 184 11.70 13.69 -38.84
CA TRP A 184 12.38 12.67 -39.63
C TRP A 184 12.36 13.07 -41.07
N ILE A 185 13.48 12.90 -41.75
CA ILE A 185 13.65 13.12 -43.19
C ILE A 185 13.92 11.79 -43.87
N VAL A 186 13.57 11.68 -45.13
CA VAL A 186 13.85 10.47 -45.93
C VAL A 186 15.37 10.29 -46.05
N ASP A 187 15.84 9.09 -45.86
CA ASP A 187 17.19 8.67 -46.20
C ASP A 187 17.15 8.01 -47.56
N GLU A 188 17.54 8.74 -48.60
CA GLU A 188 17.32 8.34 -50.00
C GLU A 188 18.00 6.99 -50.34
N GLU A 189 19.19 6.74 -49.78
CA GLU A 189 19.90 5.47 -50.01
C GLU A 189 19.16 4.28 -49.43
N ALA A 190 18.64 4.43 -48.18
CA ALA A 190 17.89 3.39 -47.53
C ALA A 190 16.45 3.30 -48.07
N ALA A 191 15.88 4.41 -48.55
CA ALA A 191 14.52 4.44 -49.09
C ALA A 191 14.39 3.76 -50.44
N GLU A 192 15.43 3.75 -51.24
CA GLU A 192 15.45 2.99 -52.51
C GLU A 192 15.21 1.50 -52.26
N VAL A 193 15.90 0.92 -51.26
CA VAL A 193 15.74 -0.48 -50.86
C VAL A 193 14.33 -0.80 -50.37
N VAL A 194 13.64 0.17 -49.75
CA VAL A 194 12.27 -0.02 -49.24
C VAL A 194 11.24 0.06 -50.38
N ARG A 195 11.57 0.74 -51.48
CA ARG A 195 10.67 0.93 -52.65
C ARG A 195 10.74 -0.22 -53.67
N GLU A 196 11.80 -1.05 -53.60
CA GLU A 196 11.90 -2.32 -54.36
C GLU A 196 11.04 -3.41 -53.75
#